data_95ba296ebff75a1146726e5c6f6bc349
#
_entry.id   95ba296ebff75a1146726e5c6f6bc349
#
_cell.length_a   1.000
_cell.length_b   1.000
_cell.length_c   1.000
_cell.angle_alpha   90.00
_cell.angle_beta   90.00
_cell.angle_gamma   90.00
#
_symmetry.space_group_name_H-M   'P 1'
#
loop_
_entity.id
_entity.type
_entity.pdbx_description
1 polymer ?
#
loop_
_entity_poly.entity_id
_entity_poly.type
_entity_poly.pdbx_seq_one_letter_code
_entity_poly.pdbx_strand_id
1 'polypeptide(L)'
;MKTSFLKQPRRDKLSATPHKRSAVVAIFLTAVTLTLAFLTTACDPGYTEDVAIRNASKHYVTIIPHDAMLNDSTLVSSNKVYTLAPNEEIVIKQLGGIGSASFEEGVNYFKTFYGDSVKLGFGGFGEDGLVREKKYYAWETEGVSPYNFQSANYTYEEKRNTGRVFHDLPHYGKLTFTITDEHYDEAITMKR
;
A
#
# COMPACT_ATOMS: atom_id res chain seq x y z
N MET A 1 -30.08 -63.87 -78.38
CA MET A 1 -30.46 -63.06 -77.21
C MET A 1 -29.20 -62.78 -76.47
N LYS A 2 -28.69 -61.49 -76.48
CA LYS A 2 -27.51 -61.04 -75.74
C LYS A 2 -27.94 -60.04 -74.66
N THR A 3 -27.92 -60.46 -73.43
CA THR A 3 -28.22 -59.61 -72.29
C THR A 3 -26.94 -58.83 -71.91
N SER A 4 -26.95 -57.51 -72.07
CA SER A 4 -25.87 -56.62 -71.65
C SER A 4 -25.99 -56.24 -70.16
N PHE A 5 -25.00 -56.58 -69.39
CA PHE A 5 -24.89 -56.18 -68.00
C PHE A 5 -24.37 -54.74 -67.92
N LEU A 6 -25.17 -53.84 -67.38
CA LEU A 6 -24.83 -52.48 -67.04
C LEU A 6 -24.04 -52.47 -65.75
N LYS A 7 -22.78 -52.04 -65.85
CA LYS A 7 -21.84 -51.88 -64.74
C LYS A 7 -22.16 -50.56 -63.99
N GLN A 8 -22.69 -50.65 -62.76
CA GLN A 8 -22.93 -49.48 -61.91
C GLN A 8 -21.59 -48.85 -61.49
N PRO A 9 -21.44 -47.50 -61.47
CA PRO A 9 -20.26 -46.84 -60.98
C PRO A 9 -20.18 -46.90 -59.43
N ARG A 10 -19.08 -47.36 -58.93
CA ARG A 10 -18.71 -47.30 -57.49
C ARG A 10 -18.66 -45.86 -57.06
N ARG A 11 -19.57 -45.44 -56.16
CA ARG A 11 -19.42 -44.21 -55.39
C ARG A 11 -18.37 -44.41 -54.32
N ASP A 12 -17.22 -43.87 -54.54
CA ASP A 12 -16.19 -43.74 -53.50
C ASP A 12 -16.72 -42.73 -52.45
N LYS A 13 -17.05 -43.28 -51.29
CA LYS A 13 -17.36 -42.47 -50.11
C LYS A 13 -16.08 -41.80 -49.67
N LEU A 14 -15.89 -40.52 -50.04
CA LEU A 14 -14.93 -39.66 -49.33
C LEU A 14 -15.37 -39.57 -47.86
N SER A 15 -14.82 -40.40 -47.03
CA SER A 15 -14.87 -40.31 -45.58
C SER A 15 -14.05 -39.10 -45.17
N ALA A 16 -14.69 -37.94 -45.18
CA ALA A 16 -14.08 -36.74 -44.56
C ALA A 16 -14.04 -36.96 -43.06
N THR A 17 -12.88 -37.14 -42.51
CA THR A 17 -12.63 -37.31 -41.07
C THR A 17 -12.93 -35.97 -40.33
N PRO A 18 -14.03 -35.85 -39.58
CA PRO A 18 -14.43 -34.60 -38.92
C PRO A 18 -13.53 -34.26 -37.72
N HIS A 19 -12.75 -35.21 -37.23
CA HIS A 19 -11.95 -35.04 -36.02
C HIS A 19 -10.76 -34.04 -36.11
N LYS A 20 -10.17 -33.88 -37.30
CA LYS A 20 -8.99 -32.96 -37.43
C LYS A 20 -9.38 -31.49 -37.36
N ARG A 21 -10.57 -31.11 -37.87
CA ARG A 21 -11.03 -29.70 -37.83
C ARG A 21 -11.44 -29.28 -36.42
N SER A 22 -12.04 -30.18 -35.65
CA SER A 22 -12.42 -29.91 -34.27
C SER A 22 -11.25 -29.71 -33.35
N ALA A 23 -10.16 -30.48 -33.51
CA ALA A 23 -8.96 -30.33 -32.70
C ALA A 23 -8.22 -28.99 -32.97
N VAL A 24 -8.14 -28.56 -34.22
CA VAL A 24 -7.50 -27.29 -34.60
C VAL A 24 -8.28 -26.09 -34.03
N VAL A 25 -9.62 -26.13 -34.12
CA VAL A 25 -10.49 -25.09 -33.55
C VAL A 25 -10.37 -25.05 -32.02
N ALA A 26 -10.31 -26.18 -31.35
CA ALA A 26 -10.13 -26.25 -29.91
C ALA A 26 -8.76 -25.66 -29.45
N ILE A 27 -7.69 -25.99 -30.17
CA ILE A 27 -6.35 -25.43 -29.87
C ILE A 27 -6.32 -23.92 -30.11
N PHE A 28 -6.97 -23.44 -31.17
CA PHE A 28 -7.02 -22.02 -31.46
C PHE A 28 -7.83 -21.26 -30.41
N LEU A 29 -8.99 -21.78 -29.99
CA LEU A 29 -9.81 -21.22 -28.92
C LEU A 29 -9.06 -21.16 -27.56
N THR A 30 -8.37 -22.25 -27.19
CA THR A 30 -7.57 -22.27 -25.98
C THR A 30 -6.38 -21.30 -26.05
N ALA A 31 -5.71 -21.18 -27.17
CA ALA A 31 -4.63 -20.20 -27.35
C ALA A 31 -5.15 -18.76 -27.23
N VAL A 32 -6.30 -18.43 -27.84
CA VAL A 32 -6.93 -17.12 -27.77
C VAL A 32 -7.37 -16.80 -26.34
N THR A 33 -7.98 -17.74 -25.62
CA THR A 33 -8.40 -17.53 -24.22
C THR A 33 -7.23 -17.37 -23.29
N LEU A 34 -6.14 -18.14 -23.49
CA LEU A 34 -4.90 -17.95 -22.72
C LEU A 34 -4.29 -16.56 -22.98
N THR A 35 -4.20 -16.16 -24.25
CA THR A 35 -3.64 -14.85 -24.61
C THR A 35 -4.50 -13.71 -24.05
N LEU A 36 -5.83 -13.82 -24.09
CA LEU A 36 -6.73 -12.85 -23.46
C LEU A 36 -6.53 -12.80 -21.94
N ALA A 37 -6.38 -13.94 -21.27
CA ALA A 37 -6.14 -14.01 -19.84
C ALA A 37 -4.80 -13.34 -19.46
N PHE A 38 -3.75 -13.56 -20.25
CA PHE A 38 -2.46 -12.87 -20.02
C PHE A 38 -2.55 -11.36 -20.29
N LEU A 39 -3.34 -10.91 -21.26
CA LEU A 39 -3.52 -9.48 -21.55
C LEU A 39 -4.34 -8.78 -20.45
N THR A 40 -5.27 -9.45 -19.82
CA THR A 40 -6.08 -8.88 -18.73
C THR A 40 -5.33 -8.80 -17.41
N THR A 41 -4.40 -9.73 -17.15
CA THR A 41 -3.57 -9.68 -15.93
C THR A 41 -2.37 -8.73 -16.03
N ALA A 42 -1.97 -8.36 -17.25
CA ALA A 42 -0.84 -7.43 -17.47
C ALA A 42 -1.20 -5.95 -17.32
N CYS A 43 -2.48 -5.62 -17.06
CA CYS A 43 -2.98 -4.25 -16.96
C CYS A 43 -3.44 -3.86 -15.56
N ASP A 44 -2.98 -4.54 -14.51
CA ASP A 44 -3.29 -4.09 -13.15
C ASP A 44 -2.36 -2.91 -12.82
N PRO A 45 -2.90 -1.68 -12.66
CA PRO A 45 -2.09 -0.52 -12.39
C PRO A 45 -1.40 -0.69 -11.05
N GLY A 46 -0.11 -0.38 -11.01
CA GLY A 46 0.60 -0.30 -9.75
C GLY A 46 0.04 0.82 -8.88
N TYR A 47 0.28 0.76 -7.59
CA TYR A 47 0.00 1.87 -6.68
C TYR A 47 1.27 2.32 -5.97
N THR A 48 1.22 3.56 -5.50
CA THR A 48 2.21 4.13 -4.59
C THR A 48 1.46 4.77 -3.43
N GLU A 49 1.87 4.49 -2.21
CA GLU A 49 1.29 5.07 -1.00
C GLU A 49 2.40 5.68 -0.15
N ASP A 50 2.26 6.96 0.16
CA ASP A 50 3.12 7.65 1.10
C ASP A 50 2.55 7.52 2.51
N VAL A 51 3.37 7.05 3.45
CA VAL A 51 3.07 7.07 4.88
C VAL A 51 3.86 8.22 5.49
N ALA A 52 3.15 9.22 6.00
CA ALA A 52 3.71 10.49 6.41
C ALA A 52 3.34 10.85 7.84
N ILE A 53 4.20 11.64 8.48
CA ILE A 53 3.92 12.30 9.77
C ILE A 53 4.05 13.80 9.58
N ARG A 54 3.06 14.54 10.07
CA ARG A 54 3.02 16.00 10.03
C ARG A 54 3.00 16.56 11.45
N ASN A 55 3.85 17.53 11.71
CA ASN A 55 3.81 18.32 12.94
C ASN A 55 2.96 19.59 12.71
N ALA A 56 1.72 19.59 13.17
CA ALA A 56 0.84 20.77 13.16
C ALA A 56 0.86 21.52 14.50
N SER A 57 1.70 21.10 15.45
CA SER A 57 1.87 21.80 16.71
C SER A 57 2.80 23.02 16.54
N LYS A 58 2.86 23.89 17.56
CA LYS A 58 3.75 25.05 17.62
C LYS A 58 5.16 24.71 18.08
N HIS A 59 5.41 23.45 18.44
CA HIS A 59 6.64 22.98 19.06
C HIS A 59 7.43 22.08 18.12
N TYR A 60 8.75 22.02 18.30
CA TYR A 60 9.52 20.93 17.69
C TYR A 60 9.09 19.61 18.30
N VAL A 61 8.95 18.58 17.45
CA VAL A 61 8.55 17.25 17.88
C VAL A 61 9.61 16.23 17.50
N THR A 62 10.05 15.45 18.49
CA THR A 62 10.92 14.29 18.27
C THR A 62 10.10 13.02 18.43
N ILE A 63 10.10 12.16 17.43
CA ILE A 63 9.38 10.89 17.36
C ILE A 63 10.40 9.77 17.56
N ILE A 64 10.19 8.95 18.59
CA ILE A 64 11.09 7.86 18.97
C ILE A 64 10.28 6.57 19.01
N PRO A 65 10.34 5.73 17.96
CA PRO A 65 9.71 4.42 17.96
C PRO A 65 10.30 3.46 18.99
N HIS A 66 9.56 2.40 19.33
CA HIS A 66 9.96 1.44 20.39
C HIS A 66 11.35 0.85 20.18
N ASP A 67 11.66 0.37 19.00
CA ASP A 67 12.96 -0.25 18.71
C ASP A 67 14.14 0.73 18.84
N ALA A 68 13.89 2.01 18.57
CA ALA A 68 14.91 3.05 18.77
C ALA A 68 15.21 3.33 20.25
N MET A 69 14.23 3.04 21.15
CA MET A 69 14.42 3.18 22.60
C MET A 69 15.21 2.01 23.22
N LEU A 70 15.16 0.82 22.63
CA LEU A 70 15.83 -0.38 23.16
C LEU A 70 17.31 -0.44 22.82
N ASN A 71 17.75 0.26 21.76
CA ASN A 71 19.10 0.16 21.22
C ASN A 71 19.98 1.36 21.58
N ASP A 72 20.21 1.59 22.87
CA ASP A 72 21.11 2.65 23.35
C ASP A 72 22.60 2.42 23.04
N SER A 73 22.97 1.31 22.43
CA SER A 73 24.38 0.95 22.20
C SER A 73 24.77 0.54 20.78
N THR A 74 23.83 0.34 19.86
CA THR A 74 24.18 0.05 18.46
C THR A 74 23.10 0.58 17.51
N LEU A 75 23.38 1.67 16.85
CA LEU A 75 22.59 2.34 15.80
C LEU A 75 22.39 1.46 14.53
N VAL A 76 21.96 0.24 14.67
CA VAL A 76 21.59 -0.65 13.58
C VAL A 76 20.08 -0.95 13.67
N SER A 77 19.30 0.02 14.09
CA SER A 77 17.85 -0.08 14.01
C SER A 77 17.40 0.61 12.72
N SER A 78 16.58 -0.10 11.95
CA SER A 78 15.88 0.44 10.77
C SER A 78 14.90 1.58 11.12
N ASN A 79 14.65 1.82 12.39
CA ASN A 79 13.73 2.83 12.88
C ASN A 79 14.49 4.09 13.28
N LYS A 80 14.49 5.07 12.38
CA LYS A 80 15.10 6.38 12.60
C LYS A 80 14.29 7.17 13.63
N VAL A 81 15.00 7.93 14.46
CA VAL A 81 14.42 9.02 15.24
C VAL A 81 14.19 10.20 14.30
N TYR A 82 13.00 10.78 14.32
CA TYR A 82 12.65 11.93 13.49
C TYR A 82 12.41 13.14 14.36
N THR A 83 12.93 14.28 13.94
CA THR A 83 12.63 15.59 14.56
C THR A 83 12.02 16.49 13.52
N LEU A 84 10.83 17.01 13.81
CA LEU A 84 10.04 17.84 12.92
C LEU A 84 9.89 19.25 13.53
N ALA A 85 10.16 20.27 12.72
CA ALA A 85 9.81 21.64 13.05
C ALA A 85 8.29 21.86 13.00
N PRO A 86 7.76 22.94 13.58
CA PRO A 86 6.37 23.33 13.39
C PRO A 86 6.00 23.42 11.93
N ASN A 87 4.86 22.81 11.57
CA ASN A 87 4.31 22.68 10.20
C ASN A 87 5.14 21.84 9.22
N GLU A 88 6.17 21.16 9.70
CA GLU A 88 6.94 20.24 8.88
C GLU A 88 6.21 18.90 8.72
N GLU A 89 6.38 18.29 7.54
CA GLU A 89 5.89 16.97 7.21
C GLU A 89 7.03 16.12 6.65
N ILE A 90 7.07 14.86 7.03
CA ILE A 90 8.04 13.89 6.51
C ILE A 90 7.33 12.63 6.03
N VAL A 91 7.73 12.12 4.88
CA VAL A 91 7.36 10.78 4.42
C VAL A 91 8.32 9.78 5.05
N ILE A 92 7.80 8.95 5.95
CA ILE A 92 8.60 7.93 6.66
C ILE A 92 8.73 6.65 5.86
N LYS A 93 7.80 6.40 4.96
CA LYS A 93 7.80 5.25 4.06
C LYS A 93 7.00 5.53 2.80
N GLN A 94 7.49 4.97 1.71
CA GLN A 94 6.72 4.82 0.48
C GLN A 94 6.45 3.33 0.28
N LEU A 95 5.18 2.97 0.20
CA LEU A 95 4.69 1.63 -0.12
C LEU A 95 4.36 1.58 -1.60
N GLY A 96 4.37 0.40 -2.18
CA GLY A 96 4.00 0.21 -3.58
C GLY A 96 3.73 -1.25 -3.88
N GLY A 97 2.85 -1.50 -4.85
CA GLY A 97 2.45 -2.84 -5.23
C GLY A 97 1.60 -2.85 -6.48
N ILE A 98 0.94 -3.98 -6.72
CA ILE A 98 -0.04 -4.18 -7.76
C ILE A 98 -1.43 -4.01 -7.12
N GLY A 99 -2.32 -3.26 -7.75
CA GLY A 99 -3.67 -2.98 -7.24
C GLY A 99 -3.87 -1.53 -6.83
N SER A 100 -4.56 -1.28 -5.73
CA SER A 100 -4.85 0.06 -5.22
C SER A 100 -4.23 0.29 -3.84
N ALA A 101 -3.69 1.48 -3.61
CA ALA A 101 -3.31 1.92 -2.28
C ALA A 101 -4.51 1.86 -1.32
N SER A 102 -4.28 1.54 -0.07
CA SER A 102 -5.34 1.41 0.93
C SER A 102 -4.95 1.99 2.28
N PHE A 103 -5.92 2.62 2.95
CA PHE A 103 -5.75 3.09 4.31
C PHE A 103 -5.19 2.01 5.26
N GLU A 104 -5.62 0.75 5.07
CA GLU A 104 -5.22 -0.36 5.93
C GLU A 104 -3.73 -0.71 5.81
N GLU A 105 -3.15 -0.60 4.62
CA GLU A 105 -1.72 -0.85 4.42
C GLU A 105 -0.86 0.19 5.12
N GLY A 106 -1.22 1.46 5.00
CA GLY A 106 -0.56 2.54 5.73
C GLY A 106 -0.68 2.38 7.24
N VAL A 107 -1.86 2.00 7.76
CA VAL A 107 -2.07 1.69 9.18
C VAL A 107 -1.19 0.52 9.63
N ASN A 108 -1.08 -0.54 8.85
CA ASN A 108 -0.23 -1.69 9.18
C ASN A 108 1.25 -1.28 9.22
N TYR A 109 1.66 -0.37 8.33
CA TYR A 109 2.99 0.19 8.41
C TYR A 109 3.21 1.01 9.70
N PHE A 110 2.28 1.89 10.09
CA PHE A 110 2.38 2.64 11.35
C PHE A 110 2.47 1.73 12.57
N LYS A 111 1.67 0.65 12.63
CA LYS A 111 1.75 -0.35 13.69
C LYS A 111 3.15 -0.95 13.80
N THR A 112 3.74 -1.30 12.65
CA THR A 112 5.10 -1.84 12.60
C THR A 112 6.15 -0.78 12.99
N PHE A 113 5.97 0.45 12.52
CA PHE A 113 6.88 1.56 12.78
C PHE A 113 6.88 1.97 14.25
N TYR A 114 5.71 2.09 14.88
CA TYR A 114 5.61 2.44 16.30
C TYR A 114 6.02 1.28 17.22
N GLY A 115 5.80 0.03 16.79
CA GLY A 115 5.98 -1.16 17.61
C GLY A 115 5.04 -1.15 18.82
N ASP A 116 5.50 -1.64 19.96
CA ASP A 116 4.70 -1.71 21.20
C ASP A 116 4.50 -0.35 21.89
N SER A 117 5.32 0.63 21.55
CA SER A 117 5.22 1.99 22.09
C SER A 117 5.93 3.01 21.20
N VAL A 118 5.47 4.25 21.26
CA VAL A 118 6.13 5.39 20.62
C VAL A 118 6.23 6.54 21.63
N LYS A 119 7.36 7.22 21.64
CA LYS A 119 7.56 8.41 22.48
C LYS A 119 7.58 9.67 21.61
N LEU A 120 6.78 10.65 22.00
CA LEU A 120 6.80 12.00 21.46
C LEU A 120 7.48 12.92 22.47
N GLY A 121 8.55 13.56 22.05
CA GLY A 121 9.24 14.60 22.81
C GLY A 121 8.95 15.96 22.19
N PHE A 122 8.62 16.96 22.99
CA PHE A 122 8.31 18.32 22.56
C PHE A 122 9.34 19.30 23.16
N GLY A 123 9.79 20.24 22.34
CA GLY A 123 10.79 21.23 22.69
C GLY A 123 12.06 21.05 21.87
N GLY A 124 12.52 22.12 21.23
CA GLY A 124 13.71 22.17 20.41
C GLY A 124 14.93 22.65 21.18
N PHE A 125 16.09 22.53 20.52
CA PHE A 125 17.33 23.21 20.96
C PHE A 125 17.09 24.73 20.93
N GLY A 126 16.79 25.33 22.09
CA GLY A 126 16.63 26.78 22.23
C GLY A 126 15.35 27.26 22.93
N GLU A 127 14.37 26.43 23.14
CA GLU A 127 13.21 26.77 23.97
C GLU A 127 13.51 26.39 25.42
N ASP A 128 13.60 27.34 26.29
CA ASP A 128 13.64 27.37 27.78
C ASP A 128 14.09 26.10 28.57
N GLY A 129 14.74 25.14 27.93
CA GLY A 129 15.25 23.92 28.56
C GLY A 129 14.18 22.94 29.08
N LEU A 130 12.89 23.21 28.86
CA LEU A 130 11.80 22.36 29.28
C LEU A 130 11.46 21.41 28.12
N VAL A 131 11.74 20.13 28.30
CA VAL A 131 11.31 19.06 27.40
C VAL A 131 10.07 18.42 27.99
N ARG A 132 9.01 18.35 27.20
CA ARG A 132 7.83 17.57 27.55
C ARG A 132 7.87 16.26 26.78
N GLU A 133 7.49 15.17 27.43
CA GLU A 133 7.46 13.86 26.80
C GLU A 133 6.16 13.15 27.11
N LYS A 134 5.65 12.43 26.13
CA LYS A 134 4.57 11.44 26.31
C LYS A 134 4.98 10.15 25.61
N LYS A 135 4.91 9.06 26.35
CA LYS A 135 5.04 7.71 25.79
C LYS A 135 3.64 7.15 25.65
N TYR A 136 3.30 6.74 24.44
CA TYR A 136 2.06 6.05 24.08
C TYR A 136 2.35 4.57 23.90
N TYR A 137 1.42 3.74 24.29
CA TYR A 137 1.50 2.27 24.18
C TYR A 137 0.47 1.73 23.21
N ALA A 138 0.74 0.58 22.59
CA ALA A 138 -0.11 -0.02 21.57
C ALA A 138 -1.55 -0.31 22.01
N TRP A 139 -1.78 -0.41 23.32
CA TRP A 139 -3.13 -0.59 23.89
C TRP A 139 -3.90 0.72 24.12
N GLU A 140 -3.25 1.87 24.01
CA GLU A 140 -3.88 3.20 24.14
C GLU A 140 -4.51 3.60 22.80
N THR A 141 -5.72 3.09 22.51
CA THR A 141 -6.39 3.29 21.21
C THR A 141 -7.46 4.38 21.24
N GLU A 142 -7.41 5.29 22.20
CA GLU A 142 -8.38 6.38 22.39
C GLU A 142 -7.67 7.75 22.38
N GLY A 143 -8.46 8.81 22.30
CA GLY A 143 -7.96 10.19 22.33
C GLY A 143 -7.01 10.51 21.16
N VAL A 144 -5.97 11.28 21.46
CA VAL A 144 -4.94 11.68 20.46
C VAL A 144 -3.85 10.65 20.27
N SER A 145 -3.94 9.48 20.92
CA SER A 145 -2.91 8.43 20.80
C SER A 145 -2.56 8.12 19.34
N PRO A 146 -1.25 7.99 19.00
CA PRO A 146 -0.81 7.52 17.69
C PRO A 146 -1.34 6.12 17.32
N TYR A 147 -1.85 5.34 18.28
CA TYR A 147 -2.47 4.03 18.05
C TYR A 147 -3.99 4.10 17.84
N ASN A 148 -4.58 5.29 17.97
CA ASN A 148 -5.98 5.53 17.61
C ASN A 148 -6.11 5.85 16.12
N PHE A 149 -6.03 4.83 15.26
CA PHE A 149 -6.10 4.98 13.80
C PHE A 149 -7.47 5.46 13.28
N GLN A 150 -8.48 5.55 14.13
CA GLN A 150 -9.80 6.10 13.80
C GLN A 150 -9.93 7.58 14.18
N SER A 151 -8.91 8.16 14.83
CA SER A 151 -8.95 9.57 15.24
C SER A 151 -8.86 10.52 14.05
N ALA A 152 -9.31 11.76 14.26
CA ALA A 152 -9.16 12.85 13.28
C ALA A 152 -7.69 13.22 12.99
N ASN A 153 -6.74 12.69 13.76
CA ASN A 153 -5.31 12.90 13.55
C ASN A 153 -4.77 12.08 12.38
N TYR A 154 -5.53 11.08 11.89
CA TYR A 154 -5.22 10.34 10.68
C TYR A 154 -6.06 10.83 9.51
N THR A 155 -5.39 11.25 8.44
CA THR A 155 -6.03 11.62 7.19
C THR A 155 -5.54 10.74 6.07
N TYR A 156 -6.45 10.28 5.23
CA TYR A 156 -6.13 9.49 4.05
C TYR A 156 -6.58 10.21 2.79
N GLU A 157 -5.64 10.47 1.90
CA GLU A 157 -5.91 11.07 0.60
C GLU A 157 -5.68 10.01 -0.49
N GLU A 158 -6.68 9.78 -1.32
CA GLU A 158 -6.56 8.93 -2.49
C GLU A 158 -6.73 9.77 -3.76
N LYS A 159 -5.76 9.71 -4.64
CA LYS A 159 -5.85 10.29 -5.99
C LYS A 159 -5.95 9.17 -7.00
N ARG A 160 -7.16 8.92 -7.48
CA ARG A 160 -7.39 8.01 -8.61
C ARG A 160 -7.14 8.78 -9.90
N ASN A 161 -6.22 8.29 -10.69
CA ASN A 161 -5.98 8.86 -11.99
C ASN A 161 -7.01 8.28 -12.97
N THR A 162 -8.07 9.05 -13.25
CA THR A 162 -9.16 8.66 -14.16
C THR A 162 -8.85 8.97 -15.63
N GLY A 163 -7.60 8.89 -16.04
CA GLY A 163 -7.19 9.11 -17.43
C GLY A 163 -7.86 8.11 -18.39
N ARG A 164 -8.51 8.63 -19.45
CA ARG A 164 -9.21 7.84 -20.49
C ARG A 164 -8.29 7.09 -21.45
N VAL A 165 -7.03 6.94 -21.16
CA VAL A 165 -6.05 6.27 -22.03
C VAL A 165 -5.63 4.97 -21.34
N PHE A 166 -5.49 3.90 -22.11
CA PHE A 166 -5.19 2.51 -21.72
C PHE A 166 -3.91 2.27 -20.89
N HIS A 167 -3.33 3.31 -20.34
CA HIS A 167 -2.27 3.25 -19.33
C HIS A 167 -2.80 3.97 -18.11
N ASP A 168 -3.49 3.24 -17.26
CA ASP A 168 -3.85 3.72 -15.94
C ASP A 168 -2.55 4.09 -15.23
N LEU A 169 -2.42 5.38 -14.95
CA LEU A 169 -1.32 5.86 -14.11
C LEU A 169 -1.51 5.23 -12.72
N PRO A 170 -0.41 4.93 -12.00
CA PRO A 170 -0.49 4.28 -10.71
C PRO A 170 -1.41 5.08 -9.77
N HIS A 171 -2.23 4.36 -9.02
CA HIS A 171 -3.01 4.96 -7.94
C HIS A 171 -2.06 5.54 -6.90
N TYR A 172 -2.36 6.72 -6.41
CA TYR A 172 -1.59 7.37 -5.36
C TYR A 172 -2.42 7.49 -4.10
N GLY A 173 -1.90 6.97 -3.00
CA GLY A 173 -2.45 7.12 -1.66
C GLY A 173 -1.49 7.88 -0.76
N LYS A 174 -2.03 8.59 0.23
CA LYS A 174 -1.22 9.20 1.28
C LYS A 174 -1.95 9.08 2.61
N LEU A 175 -1.37 8.34 3.54
CA LEU A 175 -1.80 8.30 4.92
C LEU A 175 -0.91 9.20 5.77
N THR A 176 -1.50 10.20 6.41
CA THR A 176 -0.77 11.16 7.25
C THR A 176 -1.27 11.08 8.69
N PHE A 177 -0.34 10.88 9.62
CA PHE A 177 -0.58 11.12 11.05
C PHE A 177 -0.18 12.54 11.41
N THR A 178 -1.08 13.30 12.03
CA THR A 178 -0.88 14.70 12.38
C THR A 178 -0.71 14.85 13.89
N ILE A 179 0.44 15.37 14.32
CA ILE A 179 0.73 15.73 15.71
C ILE A 179 0.24 17.16 15.93
N THR A 180 -0.57 17.37 16.95
CA THR A 180 -1.22 18.66 17.28
C THR A 180 -0.77 19.19 18.64
N ASP A 181 -1.22 20.41 19.00
CA ASP A 181 -1.00 20.96 20.33
C ASP A 181 -1.66 20.11 21.45
N GLU A 182 -2.69 19.30 21.14
CA GLU A 182 -3.30 18.38 22.12
C GLU A 182 -2.32 17.32 22.61
N HIS A 183 -1.48 16.79 21.70
CA HIS A 183 -0.41 15.85 22.09
C HIS A 183 0.62 16.52 23.02
N TYR A 184 0.91 17.82 22.78
CA TYR A 184 1.77 18.60 23.66
C TYR A 184 1.16 18.81 25.04
N ASP A 185 -0.16 19.07 25.08
CA ASP A 185 -0.87 19.30 26.37
C ASP A 185 -0.96 18.01 27.20
N GLU A 186 -1.02 16.85 26.58
CA GLU A 186 -0.93 15.55 27.27
C GLU A 186 0.49 15.20 27.77
N ALA A 187 1.52 15.82 27.22
CA ALA A 187 2.89 15.51 27.56
C ALA A 187 3.28 16.05 28.93
N ILE A 188 4.01 15.23 29.68
CA ILE A 188 4.47 15.57 31.02
C ILE A 188 5.77 16.36 30.91
N THR A 189 5.86 17.45 31.67
CA THR A 189 7.10 18.24 31.77
C THR A 189 8.18 17.46 32.50
N MET A 190 9.26 17.19 31.82
CA MET A 190 10.47 16.59 32.41
C MET A 190 11.39 17.69 32.82
N LYS A 191 11.74 17.77 34.13
CA LYS A 191 12.81 18.63 34.59
C LYS A 191 14.14 17.97 34.23
N ARG A 192 14.96 18.67 33.45
CA ARG A 192 16.37 18.29 33.26
C ARG A 192 17.18 18.54 34.52
#